data_87ebab16be6a1a9e1dc39cac1135f24e
#
_entry.id   87ebab16be6a1a9e1dc39cac1135f24e
#
_cell.length_a   1.000
_cell.length_b   1.000
_cell.length_c   1.000
_cell.angle_alpha   90.00
_cell.angle_beta   90.00
_cell.angle_gamma   90.00
#
_symmetry.space_group_name_H-M   'P 1'
#
loop_
_entity.id
_entity.type
_entity.pdbx_description
1 polymer ?
#
loop_
_entity_poly.entity_id
_entity_poly.type
_entity_poly.pdbx_seq_one_letter_code
_entity_poly.pdbx_strand_id
1 'polypeptide(L)'
;MPAILNLDQIKDALKRIDPVRGIIKGIEEGFVAYSQGKVVVPPVGELVFEEPRGDTHIKYGYIKHDDYYVIKIASGFYDNPKIGLPVSSGLMLLFSQKTGELIVVLLDDGHLTNVRTAAAGAVVGKYFAPQKVKRVGIFGAGIQGRMQLEYLRYVKDFQDVIVWGVNQKELDAYKGDMAPQGFKIQTTFEPEEIASTCNVIVTATPSYKPLLKVDQIRKGTHITAMGSDTAEKQELDSAILKKADRVVVDSTPQSLLRGEVFKALEAGAIKQEKIVELGTAIFDKKFQRQSDDEITVVDLTGVAVQDIQISKAVWKAVSAKK
;
A
#
# COMPACT_ATOMS: atom_id res chain seq x y z
N MET A 1 12.82 -27.77 -14.19
CA MET A 1 12.75 -27.42 -12.76
C MET A 1 12.40 -25.95 -12.66
N PRO A 2 11.55 -25.52 -11.72
CA PRO A 2 11.24 -24.12 -11.50
C PRO A 2 12.50 -23.33 -11.13
N ALA A 3 12.54 -22.06 -11.50
CA ALA A 3 13.58 -21.16 -11.03
C ALA A 3 13.37 -20.84 -9.54
N ILE A 4 14.46 -20.60 -8.80
CA ILE A 4 14.41 -20.10 -7.43
C ILE A 4 15.25 -18.83 -7.40
N LEU A 5 14.64 -17.70 -6.99
CA LEU A 5 15.31 -16.42 -6.85
C LEU A 5 15.38 -16.04 -5.38
N ASN A 6 16.57 -15.77 -4.89
CA ASN A 6 16.78 -15.21 -3.57
C ASN A 6 16.58 -13.68 -3.57
N LEU A 7 16.57 -13.07 -2.38
CA LEU A 7 16.32 -11.66 -2.19
C LEU A 7 17.27 -10.76 -3.00
N ASP A 8 18.57 -11.10 -3.08
CA ASP A 8 19.55 -10.28 -3.81
C ASP A 8 19.27 -10.32 -5.31
N GLN A 9 18.97 -11.49 -5.88
CA GLN A 9 18.60 -11.64 -7.28
C GLN A 9 17.30 -10.87 -7.60
N ILE A 10 16.33 -10.86 -6.68
CA ILE A 10 15.08 -10.10 -6.80
C ILE A 10 15.37 -8.59 -6.79
N LYS A 11 16.16 -8.11 -5.83
CA LYS A 11 16.58 -6.70 -5.76
C LYS A 11 17.33 -6.26 -7.02
N ASP A 12 18.21 -7.10 -7.54
CA ASP A 12 18.93 -6.81 -8.78
C ASP A 12 18.02 -6.82 -10.00
N ALA A 13 16.98 -7.65 -10.02
CA ALA A 13 15.95 -7.60 -11.06
C ALA A 13 15.16 -6.26 -10.98
N LEU A 14 14.75 -5.85 -9.79
CA LEU A 14 14.01 -4.61 -9.57
C LEU A 14 14.79 -3.36 -10.01
N LYS A 15 16.12 -3.30 -9.78
CA LYS A 15 16.98 -2.19 -10.24
C LYS A 15 16.96 -2.00 -11.77
N ARG A 16 16.63 -3.04 -12.53
CA ARG A 16 16.55 -3.00 -14.00
C ARG A 16 15.17 -2.62 -14.52
N ILE A 17 14.18 -2.56 -13.65
CA ILE A 17 12.81 -2.22 -14.02
C ILE A 17 12.60 -0.71 -13.78
N ASP A 18 12.15 0.01 -14.81
CA ASP A 18 11.74 1.41 -14.64
C ASP A 18 10.61 1.49 -13.61
N PRO A 19 10.77 2.26 -12.51
CA PRO A 19 9.76 2.33 -11.46
C PRO A 19 8.40 2.82 -11.95
N VAL A 20 8.39 3.78 -12.87
CA VAL A 20 7.15 4.39 -13.38
C VAL A 20 6.49 3.50 -14.43
N ARG A 21 7.26 3.11 -15.46
CA ARG A 21 6.71 2.39 -16.64
C ARG A 21 6.57 0.90 -16.40
N GLY A 22 7.40 0.33 -15.53
CA GLY A 22 7.42 -1.11 -15.26
C GLY A 22 6.65 -1.51 -14.00
N ILE A 23 6.81 -0.78 -12.89
CA ILE A 23 6.21 -1.15 -11.61
C ILE A 23 4.89 -0.41 -11.39
N ILE A 24 4.91 0.93 -11.28
CA ILE A 24 3.71 1.72 -10.96
C ILE A 24 2.63 1.52 -12.02
N LYS A 25 2.99 1.55 -13.30
CA LYS A 25 2.06 1.30 -14.40
C LYS A 25 1.48 -0.12 -14.36
N GLY A 26 2.29 -1.13 -14.07
CA GLY A 26 1.80 -2.50 -13.92
C GLY A 26 0.77 -2.64 -12.81
N ILE A 27 1.02 -2.02 -11.63
CA ILE A 27 0.06 -2.00 -10.52
C ILE A 27 -1.22 -1.25 -10.89
N GLU A 28 -1.11 -0.11 -11.59
CA GLU A 28 -2.24 0.65 -12.12
C GLU A 28 -3.12 -0.19 -13.05
N GLU A 29 -2.50 -0.87 -14.03
CA GLU A 29 -3.19 -1.78 -14.95
C GLU A 29 -3.87 -2.94 -14.21
N GLY A 30 -3.24 -3.43 -13.15
CA GLY A 30 -3.80 -4.45 -12.28
C GLY A 30 -5.10 -4.00 -11.59
N PHE A 31 -5.13 -2.81 -11.01
CA PHE A 31 -6.35 -2.26 -10.41
C PHE A 31 -7.46 -2.05 -11.43
N VAL A 32 -7.14 -1.53 -12.62
CA VAL A 32 -8.12 -1.37 -13.70
C VAL A 32 -8.71 -2.72 -14.11
N ALA A 33 -7.86 -3.73 -14.32
CA ALA A 33 -8.30 -5.08 -14.65
C ALA A 33 -9.19 -5.69 -13.55
N TYR A 34 -8.86 -5.44 -12.27
CA TYR A 34 -9.63 -5.90 -11.13
C TYR A 34 -11.05 -5.32 -11.15
N SER A 35 -11.19 -4.01 -11.22
CA SER A 35 -12.50 -3.33 -11.24
C SER A 35 -13.31 -3.62 -12.51
N GLN A 36 -12.68 -4.06 -13.60
CA GLN A 36 -13.36 -4.53 -14.80
C GLN A 36 -13.81 -6.00 -14.73
N GLY A 37 -13.66 -6.68 -13.58
CA GLY A 37 -14.04 -8.09 -13.42
C GLY A 37 -13.15 -9.07 -14.20
N LYS A 38 -11.97 -8.62 -14.63
CA LYS A 38 -10.99 -9.44 -15.36
C LYS A 38 -10.04 -10.21 -14.44
N VAL A 39 -10.13 -10.02 -13.12
CA VAL A 39 -9.27 -10.68 -12.14
C VAL A 39 -10.12 -11.57 -11.25
N VAL A 40 -9.59 -12.76 -10.94
CA VAL A 40 -10.17 -13.66 -9.95
C VAL A 40 -9.27 -13.61 -8.71
N VAL A 41 -9.81 -13.09 -7.61
CA VAL A 41 -9.14 -13.01 -6.31
C VAL A 41 -10.07 -13.66 -5.29
N PRO A 42 -9.76 -14.86 -4.82
CA PRO A 42 -10.48 -15.49 -3.72
C PRO A 42 -10.30 -14.74 -2.40
N PRO A 43 -11.11 -15.02 -1.38
CA PRO A 43 -10.91 -14.50 -0.03
C PRO A 43 -9.49 -14.76 0.49
N VAL A 44 -8.98 -13.87 1.31
CA VAL A 44 -7.66 -14.01 1.93
C VAL A 44 -7.68 -15.21 2.86
N GLY A 45 -6.73 -16.13 2.68
CA GLY A 45 -6.45 -17.17 3.67
C GLY A 45 -5.68 -16.55 4.84
N GLU A 46 -6.12 -16.81 6.05
CA GLU A 46 -5.54 -16.21 7.25
C GLU A 46 -5.31 -17.25 8.33
N LEU A 47 -4.12 -17.20 8.94
CA LEU A 47 -3.77 -17.94 10.13
C LEU A 47 -3.36 -16.91 11.19
N VAL A 48 -4.01 -16.97 12.35
CA VAL A 48 -3.70 -16.11 13.49
C VAL A 48 -3.09 -16.98 14.60
N PHE A 49 -1.97 -16.55 15.14
CA PHE A 49 -1.25 -17.22 16.22
C PHE A 49 -1.31 -16.35 17.48
N GLU A 50 -1.89 -16.89 18.56
CA GLU A 50 -1.96 -16.19 19.84
C GLU A 50 -0.60 -16.20 20.54
N GLU A 51 0.09 -17.34 20.50
CA GLU A 51 1.44 -17.54 21.02
C GLU A 51 2.28 -18.40 20.06
N PRO A 52 3.42 -17.88 19.53
CA PRO A 52 3.86 -16.47 19.58
C PRO A 52 2.92 -15.57 18.78
N ARG A 53 2.76 -14.28 19.20
CA ARG A 53 1.86 -13.35 18.53
C ARG A 53 2.26 -13.13 17.07
N GLY A 54 1.42 -13.57 16.17
CA GLY A 54 1.71 -13.47 14.74
C GLY A 54 0.51 -13.76 13.88
N ASP A 55 0.67 -13.46 12.59
CA ASP A 55 -0.30 -13.81 11.57
C ASP A 55 0.40 -14.26 10.28
N THR A 56 -0.34 -15.00 9.47
CA THR A 56 0.08 -15.39 8.11
C THR A 56 -1.08 -15.18 7.17
N HIS A 57 -0.87 -14.40 6.11
CA HIS A 57 -1.84 -14.14 5.07
C HIS A 57 -1.44 -14.83 3.76
N ILE A 58 -2.38 -15.58 3.19
CA ILE A 58 -2.24 -16.22 1.87
C ILE A 58 -3.15 -15.45 0.92
N LYS A 59 -2.54 -14.70 -0.02
CA LYS A 59 -3.23 -13.96 -1.07
C LYS A 59 -2.89 -14.58 -2.41
N TYR A 60 -3.92 -14.87 -3.22
CA TYR A 60 -3.73 -15.56 -4.48
C TYR A 60 -4.78 -15.12 -5.51
N GLY A 61 -4.46 -15.34 -6.77
CA GLY A 61 -5.36 -14.99 -7.86
C GLY A 61 -4.70 -14.97 -9.21
N TYR A 62 -5.48 -14.65 -10.21
CA TYR A 62 -5.01 -14.52 -11.59
C TYR A 62 -5.81 -13.47 -12.37
N ILE A 63 -5.17 -12.91 -13.40
CA ILE A 63 -5.83 -12.07 -14.41
C ILE A 63 -6.27 -13.00 -15.54
N LYS A 64 -7.56 -12.95 -15.93
CA LYS A 64 -8.11 -13.78 -17.02
C LYS A 64 -7.32 -13.56 -18.32
N HIS A 65 -6.98 -14.65 -18.99
CA HIS A 65 -6.20 -14.66 -20.23
C HIS A 65 -4.74 -14.19 -20.09
N ASP A 66 -4.22 -14.09 -18.87
CA ASP A 66 -2.79 -13.88 -18.63
C ASP A 66 -2.02 -15.21 -18.68
N ASP A 67 -0.69 -15.14 -18.73
CA ASP A 67 0.17 -16.33 -18.73
C ASP A 67 0.34 -16.93 -17.33
N TYR A 68 0.15 -16.15 -16.26
CA TYR A 68 0.53 -16.54 -14.90
C TYR A 68 -0.57 -16.32 -13.87
N TYR A 69 -0.56 -17.17 -12.82
CA TYR A 69 -1.21 -16.89 -11.56
C TYR A 69 -0.21 -16.89 -10.41
N VAL A 70 -0.57 -16.28 -9.30
CA VAL A 70 0.32 -16.06 -8.15
C VAL A 70 -0.32 -16.55 -6.86
N ILE A 71 0.51 -17.16 -6.00
CA ILE A 71 0.21 -17.41 -4.60
C ILE A 71 1.29 -16.70 -3.78
N LYS A 72 0.89 -15.76 -2.94
CA LYS A 72 1.76 -15.09 -1.98
C LYS A 72 1.47 -15.57 -0.57
N ILE A 73 2.52 -15.85 0.18
CA ILE A 73 2.48 -16.09 1.62
C ILE A 73 3.27 -14.98 2.29
N ALA A 74 2.64 -14.26 3.21
CA ALA A 74 3.29 -13.21 3.99
C ALA A 74 2.94 -13.41 5.46
N SER A 75 3.95 -13.35 6.32
CA SER A 75 3.81 -13.56 7.76
C SER A 75 4.36 -12.37 8.54
N GLY A 76 3.69 -12.04 9.63
CA GLY A 76 4.12 -11.07 10.62
C GLY A 76 4.19 -11.73 12.00
N PHE A 77 5.38 -11.77 12.61
CA PHE A 77 5.57 -12.27 13.97
C PHE A 77 6.15 -11.16 14.83
N TYR A 78 5.31 -10.57 15.66
CA TYR A 78 5.59 -9.30 16.35
C TYR A 78 6.64 -9.40 17.44
N ASP A 79 6.91 -10.60 17.97
CA ASP A 79 7.91 -10.86 19.00
C ASP A 79 9.29 -11.26 18.44
N ASN A 80 9.42 -11.47 17.14
CA ASN A 80 10.66 -11.83 16.46
C ASN A 80 11.86 -10.90 16.78
N PRO A 81 11.71 -9.56 16.90
CA PRO A 81 12.82 -8.68 17.27
C PRO A 81 13.48 -9.02 18.61
N LYS A 82 12.73 -9.63 19.55
CA LYS A 82 13.27 -10.06 20.85
C LYS A 82 14.31 -11.19 20.72
N ILE A 83 14.27 -11.92 19.60
CA ILE A 83 15.19 -13.02 19.29
C ILE A 83 16.08 -12.73 18.08
N GLY A 84 16.15 -11.47 17.65
CA GLY A 84 17.02 -11.01 16.54
C GLY A 84 16.52 -11.35 15.14
N LEU A 85 15.24 -11.73 14.97
CA LEU A 85 14.62 -12.00 13.68
C LEU A 85 13.77 -10.81 13.21
N PRO A 86 13.57 -10.65 11.87
CA PRO A 86 12.66 -9.65 11.35
C PRO A 86 11.20 -9.95 11.71
N VAL A 87 10.40 -8.90 11.87
CA VAL A 87 8.95 -9.04 12.13
C VAL A 87 8.27 -9.69 10.92
N SER A 88 8.61 -9.26 9.71
CA SER A 88 7.93 -9.69 8.50
C SER A 88 8.80 -10.64 7.69
N SER A 89 8.17 -11.66 7.12
CA SER A 89 8.77 -12.56 6.13
C SER A 89 7.74 -12.93 5.07
N GLY A 90 8.17 -13.57 3.99
CA GLY A 90 7.24 -14.02 2.96
C GLY A 90 7.92 -14.53 1.71
N LEU A 91 7.11 -15.04 0.81
CA LEU A 91 7.51 -15.50 -0.52
C LEU A 91 6.35 -15.35 -1.51
N MET A 92 6.68 -15.38 -2.81
CA MET A 92 5.69 -15.46 -3.88
C MET A 92 5.99 -16.62 -4.81
N LEU A 93 4.95 -17.32 -5.23
CA LEU A 93 5.00 -18.43 -6.16
C LEU A 93 4.29 -18.02 -7.45
N LEU A 94 4.98 -18.10 -8.58
CA LEU A 94 4.43 -17.80 -9.90
C LEU A 94 4.24 -19.10 -10.68
N PHE A 95 3.02 -19.33 -11.14
CA PHE A 95 2.63 -20.53 -11.87
C PHE A 95 2.12 -20.18 -13.27
N SER A 96 2.21 -21.14 -14.20
CA SER A 96 1.61 -21.05 -15.53
C SER A 96 0.09 -21.23 -15.44
N GLN A 97 -0.69 -20.30 -16.00
CA GLN A 97 -2.15 -20.51 -16.15
C GLN A 97 -2.50 -21.60 -17.18
N LYS A 98 -1.58 -21.94 -18.09
CA LYS A 98 -1.82 -22.91 -19.15
C LYS A 98 -1.61 -24.35 -18.71
N THR A 99 -0.63 -24.58 -17.83
CA THR A 99 -0.20 -25.94 -17.47
C THR A 99 -0.29 -26.23 -15.97
N GLY A 100 -0.45 -25.19 -15.12
CA GLY A 100 -0.40 -25.34 -13.67
C GLY A 100 1.02 -25.55 -13.12
N GLU A 101 2.06 -25.55 -13.98
CA GLU A 101 3.44 -25.72 -13.53
C GLU A 101 3.95 -24.54 -12.75
N LEU A 102 4.71 -24.80 -11.69
CA LEU A 102 5.46 -23.80 -10.96
C LEU A 102 6.60 -23.27 -11.84
N ILE A 103 6.60 -21.98 -12.14
CA ILE A 103 7.59 -21.30 -12.97
C ILE A 103 8.76 -20.79 -12.13
N VAL A 104 8.46 -20.08 -11.04
CA VAL A 104 9.48 -19.52 -10.16
C VAL A 104 9.01 -19.40 -8.72
N VAL A 105 9.94 -19.62 -7.79
CA VAL A 105 9.84 -19.30 -6.37
C VAL A 105 10.61 -18.00 -6.14
N LEU A 106 9.95 -16.98 -5.61
CA LEU A 106 10.54 -15.69 -5.25
C LEU A 106 10.68 -15.65 -3.71
N LEU A 107 11.89 -15.95 -3.21
CA LEU A 107 12.24 -15.88 -1.79
C LEU A 107 12.60 -14.41 -1.45
N ASP A 108 11.58 -13.59 -1.25
CA ASP A 108 11.68 -12.13 -1.19
C ASP A 108 11.69 -11.56 0.23
N ASP A 109 11.50 -12.38 1.24
CA ASP A 109 11.41 -11.95 2.66
C ASP A 109 10.43 -10.78 2.86
N GLY A 110 9.33 -10.77 2.09
CA GLY A 110 8.32 -9.71 2.11
C GLY A 110 8.72 -8.42 1.36
N HIS A 111 9.89 -8.37 0.72
CA HIS A 111 10.35 -7.18 0.00
C HIS A 111 9.44 -6.79 -1.17
N LEU A 112 8.97 -7.75 -1.95
CA LEU A 112 8.03 -7.49 -3.06
C LEU A 112 6.68 -7.02 -2.57
N THR A 113 6.23 -7.50 -1.40
CA THR A 113 5.04 -6.95 -0.73
C THR A 113 5.23 -5.48 -0.41
N ASN A 114 6.40 -5.08 0.09
CA ASN A 114 6.70 -3.68 0.37
C ASN A 114 6.73 -2.84 -0.91
N VAL A 115 7.39 -3.30 -1.97
CA VAL A 115 7.50 -2.60 -3.26
C VAL A 115 6.12 -2.40 -3.89
N ARG A 116 5.27 -3.46 -3.98
CA ARG A 116 3.94 -3.34 -4.60
C ARG A 116 2.99 -2.44 -3.79
N THR A 117 3.18 -2.39 -2.46
CA THR A 117 2.40 -1.50 -1.58
C THR A 117 2.79 -0.04 -1.80
N ALA A 118 4.08 0.24 -1.90
CA ALA A 118 4.58 1.59 -2.21
C ALA A 118 4.13 2.06 -3.62
N ALA A 119 4.18 1.16 -4.60
CA ALA A 119 3.70 1.45 -5.95
C ALA A 119 2.19 1.73 -5.98
N ALA A 120 1.38 1.04 -5.17
CA ALA A 120 -0.04 1.32 -5.03
C ALA A 120 -0.30 2.72 -4.46
N GLY A 121 0.46 3.14 -3.43
CA GLY A 121 0.41 4.50 -2.91
C GLY A 121 0.80 5.56 -3.96
N ALA A 122 1.78 5.27 -4.80
CA ALA A 122 2.13 6.16 -5.92
C ALA A 122 0.99 6.26 -6.95
N VAL A 123 0.33 5.14 -7.30
CA VAL A 123 -0.87 5.16 -8.16
C VAL A 123 -1.94 6.06 -7.54
N VAL A 124 -2.21 5.90 -6.26
CA VAL A 124 -3.17 6.76 -5.52
C VAL A 124 -2.75 8.23 -5.55
N GLY A 125 -1.49 8.53 -5.23
CA GLY A 125 -0.95 9.88 -5.27
C GLY A 125 -1.09 10.54 -6.65
N LYS A 126 -0.91 9.78 -7.74
CA LYS A 126 -1.05 10.25 -9.11
C LYS A 126 -2.45 10.81 -9.40
N TYR A 127 -3.50 10.15 -8.91
CA TYR A 127 -4.89 10.45 -9.27
C TYR A 127 -5.64 11.27 -8.22
N PHE A 128 -5.23 11.19 -6.95
CA PHE A 128 -6.01 11.76 -5.83
C PHE A 128 -5.28 12.82 -5.01
N ALA A 129 -3.93 12.87 -5.05
CA ALA A 129 -3.22 13.96 -4.42
C ALA A 129 -3.42 15.28 -5.20
N PRO A 130 -3.44 16.45 -4.52
CA PRO A 130 -3.58 17.74 -5.16
C PRO A 130 -2.47 17.97 -6.20
N GLN A 131 -2.72 18.87 -7.15
CA GLN A 131 -1.73 19.23 -8.18
C GLN A 131 -0.44 19.76 -7.52
N LYS A 132 -0.59 20.68 -6.58
CA LYS A 132 0.53 21.23 -5.80
C LYS A 132 0.60 20.56 -4.43
N VAL A 133 1.58 19.68 -4.26
CA VAL A 133 1.93 19.14 -2.95
C VAL A 133 2.73 20.19 -2.17
N LYS A 134 2.18 20.65 -1.05
CA LYS A 134 2.84 21.64 -0.17
C LYS A 134 3.80 20.96 0.79
N ARG A 135 3.32 19.94 1.46
CA ARG A 135 4.07 19.12 2.41
C ARG A 135 3.43 17.74 2.50
N VAL A 136 4.26 16.70 2.61
CA VAL A 136 3.81 15.33 2.83
C VAL A 136 3.94 14.99 4.31
N GLY A 137 2.87 14.44 4.89
CA GLY A 137 2.83 13.90 6.23
C GLY A 137 2.86 12.38 6.20
N ILE A 138 3.73 11.77 6.98
CA ILE A 138 3.84 10.32 7.11
C ILE A 138 3.54 9.91 8.56
N PHE A 139 2.54 9.08 8.76
CA PHE A 139 2.31 8.39 10.02
C PHE A 139 2.96 7.02 9.98
N GLY A 140 4.00 6.81 10.78
CA GLY A 140 4.77 5.58 10.87
C GLY A 140 6.18 5.68 10.27
N ALA A 141 7.19 5.55 11.11
CA ALA A 141 8.61 5.61 10.73
C ALA A 141 9.18 4.24 10.27
N GLY A 142 8.31 3.29 9.89
CA GLY A 142 8.69 1.95 9.43
C GLY A 142 9.11 1.90 7.96
N ILE A 143 9.22 0.67 7.42
CA ILE A 143 9.58 0.41 6.02
C ILE A 143 8.59 1.06 5.06
N GLN A 144 7.26 0.92 5.31
CA GLN A 144 6.26 1.50 4.44
C GLN A 144 6.32 3.03 4.45
N GLY A 145 6.52 3.68 5.60
CA GLY A 145 6.67 5.13 5.64
C GLY A 145 7.78 5.66 4.74
N ARG A 146 8.92 4.94 4.64
CA ARG A 146 10.04 5.26 3.74
C ARG A 146 9.67 5.02 2.29
N MET A 147 9.22 3.82 1.97
CA MET A 147 8.96 3.41 0.58
C MET A 147 7.79 4.16 -0.04
N GLN A 148 6.78 4.55 0.73
CA GLN A 148 5.69 5.40 0.26
C GLN A 148 6.21 6.77 -0.18
N LEU A 149 7.13 7.35 0.58
CA LEU A 149 7.76 8.61 0.23
C LEU A 149 8.61 8.49 -1.04
N GLU A 150 9.42 7.41 -1.13
CA GLU A 150 10.25 7.13 -2.31
C GLU A 150 9.42 6.95 -3.58
N TYR A 151 8.31 6.22 -3.51
CA TYR A 151 7.47 5.96 -4.68
C TYR A 151 6.58 7.14 -5.04
N LEU A 152 6.10 7.92 -4.06
CA LEU A 152 5.29 9.11 -4.31
C LEU A 152 6.06 10.18 -5.12
N ARG A 153 7.38 10.30 -4.92
CA ARG A 153 8.22 11.24 -5.67
C ARG A 153 8.30 10.95 -7.18
N TYR A 154 8.01 9.74 -7.62
CA TYR A 154 7.95 9.41 -9.05
C TYR A 154 6.74 10.03 -9.76
N VAL A 155 5.73 10.43 -9.02
CA VAL A 155 4.44 10.91 -9.56
C VAL A 155 4.06 12.31 -9.07
N LYS A 156 4.70 12.83 -8.03
CA LYS A 156 4.49 14.17 -7.47
C LYS A 156 5.83 14.82 -7.13
N ASP A 157 5.88 16.16 -7.31
CA ASP A 157 7.04 16.96 -6.93
C ASP A 157 6.84 17.55 -5.53
N PHE A 158 7.76 17.25 -4.62
CA PHE A 158 7.80 17.73 -3.24
C PHE A 158 9.16 17.45 -2.59
N GLN A 159 9.49 18.19 -1.56
CA GLN A 159 10.68 17.97 -0.73
C GLN A 159 10.37 18.02 0.76
N ASP A 160 9.40 18.84 1.17
CA ASP A 160 9.07 19.07 2.57
C ASP A 160 8.21 17.92 3.11
N VAL A 161 8.72 17.26 4.15
CA VAL A 161 8.13 16.06 4.75
C VAL A 161 8.14 16.18 6.27
N ILE A 162 7.05 15.79 6.90
CA ILE A 162 6.99 15.62 8.35
C ILE A 162 6.56 14.18 8.68
N VAL A 163 7.27 13.56 9.60
CA VAL A 163 7.05 12.16 9.98
C VAL A 163 6.68 12.07 11.44
N TRP A 164 5.55 11.43 11.68
CA TRP A 164 5.09 11.10 13.03
C TRP A 164 5.53 9.67 13.40
N GLY A 165 5.94 9.50 14.63
CA GLY A 165 6.24 8.18 15.21
C GLY A 165 6.17 8.24 16.73
N VAL A 166 6.28 7.09 17.38
CA VAL A 166 6.18 6.94 18.84
C VAL A 166 7.54 6.78 19.52
N ASN A 167 8.61 6.72 18.75
CA ASN A 167 9.96 6.42 19.23
C ASN A 167 11.00 7.32 18.57
N GLN A 168 11.76 8.08 19.38
CA GLN A 168 12.78 9.01 18.88
C GLN A 168 13.85 8.32 18.03
N LYS A 169 14.32 7.14 18.48
CA LYS A 169 15.35 6.39 17.73
C LYS A 169 14.89 6.00 16.33
N GLU A 170 13.62 5.62 16.17
CA GLU A 170 13.06 5.29 14.84
C GLU A 170 12.90 6.54 13.98
N LEU A 171 12.50 7.68 14.58
CA LEU A 171 12.40 8.96 13.88
C LEU A 171 13.78 9.47 13.42
N ASP A 172 14.81 9.34 14.26
CA ASP A 172 16.19 9.71 13.90
C ASP A 172 16.73 8.81 12.78
N ALA A 173 16.47 7.51 12.86
CA ALA A 173 16.84 6.56 11.81
C ALA A 173 16.11 6.89 10.49
N TYR A 174 14.81 7.18 10.54
CA TYR A 174 14.03 7.59 9.37
C TYR A 174 14.64 8.84 8.71
N LYS A 175 14.94 9.87 9.52
CA LYS A 175 15.58 11.11 9.05
C LYS A 175 16.96 10.83 8.44
N GLY A 176 17.75 9.96 9.09
CA GLY A 176 19.07 9.56 8.60
C GLY A 176 19.01 8.85 7.25
N ASP A 177 18.00 8.02 7.01
CA ASP A 177 17.83 7.27 5.76
C ASP A 177 17.28 8.13 4.61
N MET A 178 16.35 9.05 4.92
CA MET A 178 15.59 9.75 3.89
C MET A 178 16.15 11.13 3.53
N ALA A 179 16.79 11.84 4.45
CA ALA A 179 17.38 13.15 4.15
C ALA A 179 18.48 13.09 3.07
N PRO A 180 19.38 12.07 3.03
CA PRO A 180 20.36 11.93 1.96
C PRO A 180 19.74 11.70 0.58
N GLN A 181 18.48 11.27 0.52
CA GLN A 181 17.74 11.09 -0.74
C GLN A 181 17.13 12.40 -1.28
N GLY A 182 17.36 13.54 -0.60
CA GLY A 182 16.93 14.87 -1.02
C GLY A 182 15.62 15.35 -0.40
N PHE A 183 15.09 14.63 0.61
CA PHE A 183 13.92 15.07 1.36
C PHE A 183 14.31 15.96 2.56
N LYS A 184 13.52 17.01 2.81
CA LYS A 184 13.64 17.86 4.00
C LYS A 184 12.77 17.29 5.11
N ILE A 185 13.37 16.41 5.93
CA ILE A 185 12.64 15.66 6.95
C ILE A 185 12.57 16.44 8.26
N GLN A 186 11.34 16.73 8.71
CA GLN A 186 10.99 17.08 10.08
C GLN A 186 10.37 15.87 10.76
N THR A 187 10.56 15.72 12.06
CA THR A 187 9.97 14.64 12.85
C THR A 187 9.11 15.22 13.97
N THR A 188 8.04 14.53 14.34
CA THR A 188 7.13 15.00 15.40
C THR A 188 6.52 13.83 16.17
N PHE A 189 6.10 14.07 17.40
CA PHE A 189 5.26 13.19 18.21
C PHE A 189 3.79 13.66 18.22
N GLU A 190 3.50 14.81 17.60
CA GLU A 190 2.17 15.45 17.63
C GLU A 190 1.44 15.20 16.29
N PRO A 191 0.40 14.34 16.27
CA PRO A 191 -0.40 14.09 15.06
C PRO A 191 -0.99 15.36 14.44
N GLU A 192 -1.36 16.34 15.29
CA GLU A 192 -1.95 17.62 14.90
C GLU A 192 -1.02 18.45 14.01
N GLU A 193 0.27 18.33 14.18
CA GLU A 193 1.25 19.07 13.38
C GLU A 193 1.19 18.60 11.91
N ILE A 194 1.04 17.31 11.67
CA ILE A 194 0.84 16.76 10.33
C ILE A 194 -0.48 17.25 9.75
N ALA A 195 -1.58 17.05 10.46
CA ALA A 195 -2.91 17.41 9.99
C ALA A 195 -3.04 18.91 9.67
N SER A 196 -2.33 19.77 10.41
CA SER A 196 -2.38 21.21 10.23
C SER A 196 -1.46 21.78 9.15
N THR A 197 -0.42 21.05 8.74
CA THR A 197 0.60 21.57 7.81
C THR A 197 0.68 20.84 6.49
N CYS A 198 0.18 19.59 6.40
CA CYS A 198 0.28 18.75 5.22
C CYS A 198 -1.01 18.75 4.40
N ASN A 199 -0.88 18.69 3.08
CA ASN A 199 -2.01 18.49 2.18
C ASN A 199 -1.97 17.11 1.48
N VAL A 200 -0.92 16.32 1.73
CA VAL A 200 -0.85 14.89 1.40
C VAL A 200 -0.43 14.15 2.65
N ILE A 201 -1.21 13.18 3.08
CA ILE A 201 -0.98 12.39 4.29
C ILE A 201 -0.99 10.91 3.91
N VAL A 202 -0.02 10.16 4.42
CA VAL A 202 0.04 8.70 4.31
C VAL A 202 0.03 8.13 5.72
N THR A 203 -0.87 7.18 5.99
CA THR A 203 -0.89 6.45 7.25
C THR A 203 -0.45 5.00 7.00
N ALA A 204 0.57 4.56 7.74
CA ALA A 204 1.20 3.25 7.60
C ALA A 204 1.63 2.69 8.96
N THR A 205 0.70 2.71 9.93
CA THR A 205 0.94 2.24 11.30
C THR A 205 0.07 1.04 11.64
N PRO A 206 0.45 0.22 12.62
CA PRO A 206 -0.39 -0.85 13.13
C PRO A 206 -1.39 -0.36 14.20
N SER A 207 -1.83 0.89 14.14
CA SER A 207 -2.69 1.47 15.18
C SER A 207 -4.06 0.79 15.25
N TYR A 208 -4.56 0.63 16.46
CA TYR A 208 -5.93 0.18 16.77
C TYR A 208 -6.86 1.33 17.15
N LYS A 209 -6.37 2.56 17.09
CA LYS A 209 -7.11 3.78 17.46
C LYS A 209 -6.80 4.88 16.47
N PRO A 210 -7.80 5.73 16.13
CA PRO A 210 -7.60 6.86 15.25
C PRO A 210 -6.44 7.76 15.68
N LEU A 211 -5.55 8.08 14.77
CA LEU A 211 -4.43 9.01 14.90
C LEU A 211 -4.82 10.41 14.39
N LEU A 212 -5.75 10.46 13.44
CA LEU A 212 -6.28 11.68 12.84
C LEU A 212 -7.76 11.86 13.19
N LYS A 213 -8.16 13.09 13.56
CA LYS A 213 -9.53 13.47 13.89
C LYS A 213 -10.14 14.35 12.79
N VAL A 214 -11.46 14.33 12.65
CA VAL A 214 -12.18 14.99 11.57
C VAL A 214 -12.03 16.52 11.57
N ASP A 215 -11.96 17.16 12.73
CA ASP A 215 -11.78 18.60 12.90
C ASP A 215 -10.40 19.09 12.45
N GLN A 216 -9.41 18.22 12.45
CA GLN A 216 -8.04 18.51 12.00
C GLN A 216 -7.90 18.51 10.48
N ILE A 217 -8.79 17.83 9.72
CA ILE A 217 -8.68 17.67 8.28
C ILE A 217 -9.21 18.90 7.55
N ARG A 218 -8.36 19.52 6.74
CA ARG A 218 -8.63 20.73 5.97
C ARG A 218 -9.07 20.42 4.55
N LYS A 219 -9.72 21.38 3.90
CA LYS A 219 -9.94 21.34 2.44
C LYS A 219 -8.61 21.15 1.70
N GLY A 220 -8.66 20.40 0.63
CA GLY A 220 -7.49 20.09 -0.21
C GLY A 220 -6.61 18.96 0.31
N THR A 221 -6.95 18.33 1.43
CA THR A 221 -6.19 17.21 1.98
C THR A 221 -6.47 15.92 1.20
N HIS A 222 -5.39 15.22 0.85
CA HIS A 222 -5.42 13.83 0.39
C HIS A 222 -4.89 12.91 1.48
N ILE A 223 -5.57 11.80 1.75
CA ILE A 223 -5.13 10.77 2.69
C ILE A 223 -5.05 9.43 1.97
N THR A 224 -3.87 8.82 1.98
CA THR A 224 -3.66 7.42 1.63
C THR A 224 -3.55 6.61 2.91
N ALA A 225 -4.56 5.82 3.23
CA ALA A 225 -4.57 4.95 4.41
C ALA A 225 -4.21 3.53 4.00
N MET A 226 -3.21 2.92 4.68
CA MET A 226 -2.76 1.57 4.35
C MET A 226 -2.28 0.75 5.55
N GLY A 227 -2.28 1.31 6.74
CA GLY A 227 -1.88 0.58 7.95
C GLY A 227 -2.99 -0.28 8.52
N SER A 228 -4.24 0.08 8.25
CA SER A 228 -5.43 -0.65 8.70
C SER A 228 -5.80 -1.75 7.68
N ASP A 229 -5.11 -2.88 7.73
CA ASP A 229 -5.31 -4.01 6.81
C ASP A 229 -6.05 -5.20 7.43
N THR A 230 -6.54 -5.05 8.67
CA THR A 230 -7.38 -6.02 9.40
C THR A 230 -8.67 -5.36 9.90
N ALA A 231 -9.59 -6.16 10.45
CA ALA A 231 -10.85 -5.67 11.00
C ALA A 231 -10.68 -4.86 12.28
N GLU A 232 -9.60 -5.08 13.04
CA GLU A 232 -9.36 -4.46 14.35
C GLU A 232 -8.61 -3.14 14.28
N LYS A 233 -7.73 -3.00 13.27
CA LYS A 233 -6.88 -1.79 13.11
C LYS A 233 -7.72 -0.60 12.66
N GLN A 234 -7.29 0.59 13.09
CA GLN A 234 -7.89 1.86 12.70
C GLN A 234 -6.88 2.99 12.88
N GLU A 235 -6.64 3.79 11.86
CA GLU A 235 -5.76 4.96 11.88
C GLU A 235 -6.55 6.28 11.76
N LEU A 236 -7.75 6.26 11.15
CA LEU A 236 -8.57 7.43 10.88
C LEU A 236 -9.85 7.43 11.71
N ASP A 237 -10.25 8.61 12.20
CA ASP A 237 -11.62 8.81 12.68
C ASP A 237 -12.59 8.58 11.51
N SER A 238 -13.59 7.72 11.72
CA SER A 238 -14.61 7.39 10.73
C SER A 238 -15.34 8.60 10.16
N ALA A 239 -15.45 9.69 10.94
CA ALA A 239 -16.04 10.95 10.48
C ALA A 239 -15.20 11.65 9.40
N ILE A 240 -13.91 11.32 9.24
CA ILE A 240 -13.08 11.80 8.11
C ILE A 240 -13.63 11.29 6.79
N LEU A 241 -13.99 9.99 6.73
CA LEU A 241 -14.56 9.39 5.54
C LEU A 241 -15.94 9.97 5.21
N LYS A 242 -16.72 10.35 6.25
CA LYS A 242 -17.98 11.09 6.08
C LYS A 242 -17.74 12.47 5.45
N LYS A 243 -16.72 13.20 5.93
CA LYS A 243 -16.35 14.55 5.47
C LYS A 243 -15.73 14.54 4.07
N ALA A 244 -15.06 13.47 3.68
CA ALA A 244 -14.36 13.35 2.40
C ALA A 244 -15.31 13.50 1.20
N ASP A 245 -14.87 14.21 0.18
CA ASP A 245 -15.57 14.34 -1.11
C ASP A 245 -15.46 13.05 -1.93
N ARG A 246 -14.32 12.34 -1.79
CA ARG A 246 -14.02 11.07 -2.46
C ARG A 246 -13.56 10.04 -1.44
N VAL A 247 -14.20 8.87 -1.45
CA VAL A 247 -13.77 7.68 -0.69
C VAL A 247 -13.52 6.56 -1.69
N VAL A 248 -12.27 6.13 -1.80
CA VAL A 248 -11.84 5.14 -2.79
C VAL A 248 -11.19 3.96 -2.08
N VAL A 249 -11.38 2.76 -2.61
CA VAL A 249 -10.83 1.52 -2.05
C VAL A 249 -10.13 0.70 -3.13
N ASP A 250 -9.16 -0.11 -2.77
CA ASP A 250 -8.51 -1.03 -3.71
C ASP A 250 -9.39 -2.23 -4.09
N SER A 251 -10.29 -2.66 -3.18
CA SER A 251 -11.25 -3.74 -3.40
C SER A 251 -12.49 -3.52 -2.55
N THR A 252 -13.66 -3.34 -3.16
CA THR A 252 -14.92 -3.20 -2.42
C THR A 252 -15.21 -4.43 -1.55
N PRO A 253 -15.16 -5.68 -2.04
CA PRO A 253 -15.42 -6.84 -1.20
C PRO A 253 -14.50 -6.96 0.01
N GLN A 254 -13.22 -6.60 -0.13
CA GLN A 254 -12.25 -6.67 0.95
C GLN A 254 -12.45 -5.53 1.96
N SER A 255 -12.73 -4.31 1.50
CA SER A 255 -12.95 -3.13 2.35
C SER A 255 -14.32 -3.15 3.07
N LEU A 256 -15.20 -4.09 2.76
CA LEU A 256 -16.41 -4.36 3.57
C LEU A 256 -16.10 -5.25 4.80
N LEU A 257 -14.90 -5.80 4.90
CA LEU A 257 -14.50 -6.74 5.96
C LEU A 257 -13.30 -6.23 6.79
N ARG A 258 -12.56 -5.24 6.29
CA ARG A 258 -11.34 -4.69 6.93
C ARG A 258 -11.00 -3.31 6.39
N GLY A 259 -10.13 -2.58 7.10
CA GLY A 259 -9.67 -1.26 6.71
C GLY A 259 -10.49 -0.11 7.29
N GLU A 260 -10.17 1.10 6.89
CA GLU A 260 -10.81 2.33 7.37
C GLU A 260 -12.27 2.43 6.90
N VAL A 261 -12.56 1.95 5.70
CA VAL A 261 -13.92 1.93 5.15
C VAL A 261 -14.80 0.98 5.95
N PHE A 262 -14.30 -0.20 6.33
CA PHE A 262 -15.04 -1.13 7.21
C PHE A 262 -15.42 -0.44 8.52
N LYS A 263 -14.47 0.22 9.19
CA LYS A 263 -14.71 0.95 10.43
C LYS A 263 -15.74 2.07 10.27
N ALA A 264 -15.69 2.79 9.16
CA ALA A 264 -16.63 3.88 8.88
C ALA A 264 -18.06 3.38 8.58
N LEU A 265 -18.20 2.20 7.96
CA LEU A 265 -19.47 1.52 7.74
C LEU A 265 -20.05 0.99 9.06
N GLU A 266 -19.24 0.31 9.89
CA GLU A 266 -19.65 -0.13 11.24
C GLU A 266 -20.16 1.03 12.11
N ALA A 267 -19.47 2.16 12.06
CA ALA A 267 -19.85 3.37 12.80
C ALA A 267 -21.06 4.10 12.18
N GLY A 268 -21.61 3.66 11.05
CA GLY A 268 -22.67 4.36 10.33
C GLY A 268 -22.26 5.73 9.78
N ALA A 269 -20.96 6.01 9.70
CA ALA A 269 -20.45 7.31 9.25
C ALA A 269 -20.61 7.49 7.72
N ILE A 270 -20.52 6.42 6.96
CA ILE A 270 -20.75 6.39 5.51
C ILE A 270 -21.68 5.25 5.13
N LYS A 271 -22.16 5.29 3.87
CA LYS A 271 -22.88 4.20 3.23
C LYS A 271 -22.05 3.64 2.08
N GLN A 272 -22.34 2.42 1.65
CA GLN A 272 -21.57 1.74 0.59
C GLN A 272 -21.60 2.49 -0.74
N GLU A 273 -22.68 3.22 -1.04
CA GLU A 273 -22.81 4.01 -2.27
C GLU A 273 -21.80 5.16 -2.40
N LYS A 274 -21.16 5.54 -1.28
CA LYS A 274 -20.09 6.53 -1.27
C LYS A 274 -18.75 5.99 -1.78
N ILE A 275 -18.60 4.67 -1.83
CA ILE A 275 -17.32 3.99 -2.07
C ILE A 275 -17.16 3.75 -3.56
N VAL A 276 -15.96 4.03 -4.09
CA VAL A 276 -15.59 3.74 -5.47
C VAL A 276 -14.32 2.87 -5.48
N GLU A 277 -14.29 1.84 -6.32
CA GLU A 277 -13.05 1.07 -6.52
C GLU A 277 -12.00 1.86 -7.30
N LEU A 278 -10.75 1.72 -6.88
CA LEU A 278 -9.60 2.43 -7.44
C LEU A 278 -9.46 2.22 -8.95
N GLY A 279 -9.63 0.99 -9.43
CA GLY A 279 -9.56 0.70 -10.87
C GLY A 279 -10.67 1.40 -11.65
N THR A 280 -11.88 1.49 -11.11
CA THR A 280 -12.99 2.27 -11.70
C THR A 280 -12.63 3.75 -11.74
N ALA A 281 -12.10 4.30 -10.64
CA ALA A 281 -11.73 5.70 -10.57
C ALA A 281 -10.53 6.06 -11.47
N ILE A 282 -9.60 5.13 -11.72
CA ILE A 282 -8.53 5.32 -12.70
C ILE A 282 -9.09 5.38 -14.12
N PHE A 283 -10.03 4.50 -14.47
CA PHE A 283 -10.61 4.40 -15.78
C PHE A 283 -11.59 5.55 -16.10
N ASP A 284 -12.44 5.93 -15.13
CA ASP A 284 -13.45 6.99 -15.30
C ASP A 284 -13.04 8.24 -14.49
N LYS A 285 -12.57 9.24 -15.23
CA LYS A 285 -12.03 10.48 -14.68
C LYS A 285 -12.98 11.24 -13.74
N LYS A 286 -14.30 11.03 -13.84
CA LYS A 286 -15.28 11.68 -12.95
C LYS A 286 -15.12 11.31 -11.48
N PHE A 287 -14.52 10.15 -11.19
CA PHE A 287 -14.28 9.66 -9.84
C PHE A 287 -12.89 10.06 -9.28
N GLN A 288 -12.02 10.62 -10.12
CA GLN A 288 -10.74 11.17 -9.69
C GLN A 288 -10.95 12.50 -8.95
N ARG A 289 -9.90 13.02 -8.31
CA ARG A 289 -9.91 14.40 -7.79
C ARG A 289 -10.24 15.39 -8.89
N GLN A 290 -11.24 16.25 -8.67
CA GLN A 290 -11.70 17.25 -9.63
C GLN A 290 -11.20 18.67 -9.29
N SER A 291 -10.86 18.92 -8.03
CA SER A 291 -10.39 20.21 -7.56
C SER A 291 -9.36 20.07 -6.45
N ASP A 292 -8.47 21.07 -6.32
CA ASP A 292 -7.48 21.10 -5.24
C ASP A 292 -8.10 21.36 -3.85
N ASP A 293 -9.38 21.73 -3.77
CA ASP A 293 -10.11 21.90 -2.50
C ASP A 293 -10.77 20.61 -1.99
N GLU A 294 -10.91 19.57 -2.82
CA GLU A 294 -11.51 18.31 -2.40
C GLU A 294 -10.69 17.61 -1.30
N ILE A 295 -11.39 16.98 -0.38
CA ILE A 295 -10.82 16.03 0.59
C ILE A 295 -10.98 14.65 -0.02
N THR A 296 -9.87 13.94 -0.24
CA THR A 296 -9.87 12.59 -0.81
C THR A 296 -9.26 11.61 0.16
N VAL A 297 -9.92 10.48 0.39
CA VAL A 297 -9.43 9.37 1.20
C VAL A 297 -9.38 8.13 0.33
N VAL A 298 -8.24 7.47 0.30
CA VAL A 298 -8.06 6.18 -0.37
C VAL A 298 -7.59 5.16 0.65
N ASP A 299 -8.40 4.12 0.83
CA ASP A 299 -8.15 3.01 1.76
C ASP A 299 -7.61 1.80 1.00
N LEU A 300 -6.39 1.38 1.33
CA LEU A 300 -5.65 0.30 0.66
C LEU A 300 -5.44 -0.89 1.61
N THR A 301 -6.19 -1.94 1.42
CA THR A 301 -6.10 -3.17 2.20
C THR A 301 -5.20 -4.24 1.59
N GLY A 302 -4.73 -4.00 0.35
CA GLY A 302 -3.80 -4.87 -0.36
C GLY A 302 -4.46 -6.05 -1.07
N VAL A 303 -4.65 -5.96 -2.38
CA VAL A 303 -5.29 -6.97 -3.22
C VAL A 303 -4.27 -7.81 -3.97
N ALA A 304 -4.52 -9.10 -4.14
CA ALA A 304 -3.62 -10.05 -4.81
C ALA A 304 -3.20 -9.63 -6.24
N VAL A 305 -3.98 -8.78 -6.92
CA VAL A 305 -3.60 -8.29 -8.25
C VAL A 305 -2.28 -7.53 -8.25
N GLN A 306 -1.94 -6.87 -7.14
CA GLN A 306 -0.65 -6.19 -6.95
C GLN A 306 0.50 -7.22 -6.89
N ASP A 307 0.26 -8.33 -6.18
CA ASP A 307 1.23 -9.42 -6.04
C ASP A 307 1.46 -10.13 -7.39
N ILE A 308 0.41 -10.27 -8.23
CA ILE A 308 0.51 -10.78 -9.59
C ILE A 308 1.41 -9.88 -10.44
N GLN A 309 1.15 -8.58 -10.44
CA GLN A 309 1.86 -7.65 -11.31
C GLN A 309 3.34 -7.51 -10.93
N ILE A 310 3.68 -7.43 -9.65
CA ILE A 310 5.07 -7.32 -9.22
C ILE A 310 5.87 -8.60 -9.48
N SER A 311 5.27 -9.78 -9.24
CA SER A 311 5.91 -11.07 -9.52
C SER A 311 6.20 -11.24 -11.00
N LYS A 312 5.25 -10.86 -11.87
CA LYS A 312 5.42 -10.86 -13.33
C LYS A 312 6.53 -9.92 -13.78
N ALA A 313 6.58 -8.69 -13.21
CA ALA A 313 7.61 -7.72 -13.56
C ALA A 313 9.00 -8.24 -13.24
N VAL A 314 9.19 -8.81 -12.04
CA VAL A 314 10.46 -9.43 -11.63
C VAL A 314 10.83 -10.61 -12.54
N TRP A 315 9.89 -11.53 -12.78
CA TRP A 315 10.15 -12.68 -13.64
C TRP A 315 10.53 -12.29 -15.07
N LYS A 316 9.83 -11.32 -15.67
CA LYS A 316 10.17 -10.79 -17.00
C LYS A 316 11.57 -10.18 -17.03
N ALA A 317 11.97 -9.42 -16.00
CA ALA A 317 13.30 -8.82 -15.94
C ALA A 317 14.44 -9.85 -15.80
N VAL A 318 14.15 -11.03 -15.26
CA VAL A 318 15.12 -12.14 -15.15
C VAL A 318 15.14 -13.00 -16.41
N SER A 319 13.97 -13.37 -16.95
CA SER A 319 13.85 -14.27 -18.10
C SER A 319 14.27 -13.63 -19.43
N ALA A 320 14.19 -12.30 -19.56
CA ALA A 320 14.67 -11.57 -20.75
C ALA A 320 16.20 -11.63 -20.95
N LYS A 321 16.97 -12.16 -19.99
CA LYS A 321 18.43 -12.36 -20.08
C LYS A 321 18.82 -13.74 -20.65
N LYS A 322 17.86 -14.61 -20.88
CA LYS A 322 18.07 -15.91 -21.52
C LYS A 322 17.70 -15.83 -23.01
#